data_dd2d66b0ce49134fe064889a989a3dba
#
_entry.id   dd2d66b0ce49134fe064889a989a3dba
#
_cell.length_a   1.000
_cell.length_b   1.000
_cell.length_c   1.000
_cell.angle_alpha   90.00
_cell.angle_beta   90.00
_cell.angle_gamma   90.00
#
_symmetry.space_group_name_H-M   'P 1'
#
loop_
_entity.id
_entity.type
_entity.pdbx_description
1 polymer ?
#
loop_
_entity_poly.entity_id
_entity_poly.type
_entity_poly.pdbx_seq_one_letter_code
_entity_poly.pdbx_strand_id
1 'polypeptide(L)'
;PNVKIMKNTVIKSNSTLVNCNIGENCIIKSGAVIGGTGFGFDPISKTRIQHLGNVIIRNNCNIGSNTTIDRAVFDSTIINENCFIDNLVQIAHNVIIGKESIIAAQSGIAGSTILGKNVIIGGQAGISGHLKIGNNVKIAAKSGVTKNISDNSTVAGFPAIDIKKWKLAQIKFNKI
;
A
#
# COMPACT_ATOMS: atom_id res chain seq x y z
N PRO A 1 16.30 3.37 -15.27
CA PRO A 1 17.45 2.49 -15.06
C PRO A 1 17.16 1.40 -14.05
N ASN A 2 17.92 0.28 -14.09
CA ASN A 2 17.82 -0.84 -13.12
C ASN A 2 16.42 -1.46 -13.02
N VAL A 3 15.83 -1.82 -14.14
CA VAL A 3 14.50 -2.47 -14.20
C VAL A 3 14.66 -3.89 -14.71
N LYS A 4 14.05 -4.85 -13.99
CA LYS A 4 13.93 -6.24 -14.44
C LYS A 4 12.45 -6.60 -14.50
N ILE A 5 12.00 -7.19 -15.61
CA ILE A 5 10.61 -7.63 -15.82
C ILE A 5 10.66 -9.08 -16.25
N MET A 6 9.92 -9.93 -15.53
CA MET A 6 9.85 -11.35 -15.82
C MET A 6 8.79 -11.66 -16.89
N LYS A 7 8.75 -12.92 -17.33
CA LYS A 7 7.91 -13.38 -18.44
C LYS A 7 6.41 -13.13 -18.19
N ASN A 8 5.67 -12.97 -19.27
CA ASN A 8 4.21 -12.81 -19.30
C ASN A 8 3.70 -11.57 -18.53
N THR A 9 4.57 -10.63 -18.17
CA THR A 9 4.15 -9.39 -17.51
C THR A 9 3.82 -8.33 -18.55
N VAL A 10 2.69 -7.67 -18.38
CA VAL A 10 2.16 -6.66 -19.29
C VAL A 10 2.32 -5.27 -18.67
N ILE A 11 3.04 -4.40 -19.37
CA ILE A 11 3.18 -2.99 -19.00
C ILE A 11 2.34 -2.15 -19.97
N LYS A 12 1.37 -1.41 -19.44
CA LYS A 12 0.51 -0.52 -20.25
C LYS A 12 1.16 0.84 -20.47
N SER A 13 0.61 1.60 -21.41
CA SER A 13 1.14 2.91 -21.84
C SER A 13 1.31 3.92 -20.70
N ASN A 14 2.29 4.81 -20.86
CA ASN A 14 2.60 5.89 -19.92
C ASN A 14 2.99 5.44 -18.51
N SER A 15 3.34 4.16 -18.30
CA SER A 15 3.88 3.69 -17.03
C SER A 15 5.35 4.07 -16.91
N THR A 16 5.76 4.49 -15.71
CA THR A 16 7.16 4.81 -15.40
C THR A 16 7.73 3.77 -14.44
N LEU A 17 8.81 3.12 -14.84
CA LEU A 17 9.48 2.08 -14.05
C LEU A 17 10.93 2.47 -13.82
N VAL A 18 11.35 2.51 -12.56
CA VAL A 18 12.72 2.87 -12.15
C VAL A 18 13.12 2.01 -10.95
N ASN A 19 14.35 1.49 -10.95
CA ASN A 19 14.87 0.71 -9.82
C ASN A 19 13.83 -0.30 -9.26
N CYS A 20 13.30 -1.16 -10.10
CA CYS A 20 12.30 -2.14 -9.70
C CYS A 20 12.50 -3.50 -10.37
N ASN A 21 12.09 -4.54 -9.65
CA ASN A 21 12.03 -5.90 -10.15
C ASN A 21 10.55 -6.34 -10.14
N ILE A 22 10.03 -6.71 -11.31
CA ILE A 22 8.63 -7.14 -11.48
C ILE A 22 8.61 -8.61 -11.84
N GLY A 23 7.88 -9.40 -11.10
CA GLY A 23 7.71 -10.83 -11.24
C GLY A 23 6.95 -11.23 -12.51
N GLU A 24 6.57 -12.51 -12.58
CA GLU A 24 5.85 -13.10 -13.71
C GLU A 24 4.35 -12.82 -13.63
N ASN A 25 3.70 -12.82 -14.82
CA ASN A 25 2.25 -12.71 -14.96
C ASN A 25 1.64 -11.48 -14.27
N CYS A 26 2.39 -10.40 -14.17
CA CYS A 26 1.91 -9.14 -13.59
C CYS A 26 1.25 -8.25 -14.66
N ILE A 27 0.35 -7.38 -14.21
CA ILE A 27 -0.24 -6.34 -15.05
C ILE A 27 0.03 -5.00 -14.40
N ILE A 28 0.78 -4.13 -15.07
CA ILE A 28 0.99 -2.75 -14.66
C ILE A 28 0.15 -1.86 -15.58
N LYS A 29 -0.89 -1.25 -15.03
CA LYS A 29 -1.84 -0.43 -15.80
C LYS A 29 -1.27 0.96 -16.10
N SER A 30 -1.93 1.64 -17.05
CA SER A 30 -1.47 2.92 -17.60
C SER A 30 -1.24 3.99 -16.52
N GLY A 31 -0.17 4.74 -16.68
CA GLY A 31 0.17 5.85 -15.78
C GLY A 31 0.74 5.44 -14.43
N ALA A 32 0.90 4.15 -14.13
CA ALA A 32 1.52 3.72 -12.88
C ALA A 32 2.98 4.17 -12.80
N VAL A 33 3.42 4.64 -11.63
CA VAL A 33 4.80 5.05 -11.36
C VAL A 33 5.40 4.14 -10.29
N ILE A 34 6.37 3.31 -10.66
CA ILE A 34 6.99 2.33 -9.78
C ILE A 34 8.46 2.64 -9.60
N GLY A 35 8.91 2.74 -8.34
CA GLY A 35 10.30 3.00 -7.97
C GLY A 35 10.68 4.48 -7.97
N GLY A 36 9.69 5.37 -7.94
CA GLY A 36 9.89 6.79 -7.68
C GLY A 36 10.57 7.03 -6.33
N THR A 37 11.13 8.21 -6.15
CA THR A 37 11.72 8.61 -4.87
C THR A 37 10.61 8.96 -3.90
N GLY A 38 10.60 8.33 -2.73
CA GLY A 38 9.61 8.56 -1.71
C GLY A 38 9.72 9.92 -1.01
N PHE A 39 8.74 10.23 -0.19
CA PHE A 39 8.69 11.42 0.65
C PHE A 39 9.50 11.21 1.92
N GLY A 40 10.72 11.73 1.96
CA GLY A 40 11.61 11.64 3.11
C GLY A 40 12.43 12.91 3.25
N PHE A 41 12.29 13.58 4.41
CA PHE A 41 13.02 14.79 4.75
C PHE A 41 13.45 14.74 6.22
N ASP A 42 14.64 15.22 6.48
CA ASP A 42 15.05 15.48 7.86
C ASP A 42 14.17 16.60 8.46
N PRO A 43 13.54 16.39 9.62
CA PRO A 43 12.57 17.33 10.15
C PRO A 43 13.18 18.65 10.61
N ILE A 44 14.49 18.69 10.91
CA ILE A 44 15.20 19.87 11.41
C ILE A 44 15.79 20.64 10.23
N SER A 45 16.67 20.00 9.47
CA SER A 45 17.41 20.64 8.37
C SER A 45 16.58 20.80 7.09
N LYS A 46 15.44 20.13 6.98
CA LYS A 46 14.59 20.05 5.77
C LYS A 46 15.33 19.49 4.55
N THR A 47 16.47 18.88 4.76
CA THR A 47 17.20 18.23 3.67
C THR A 47 16.52 16.94 3.26
N ARG A 48 16.56 16.65 1.95
CA ARG A 48 15.94 15.44 1.38
C ARG A 48 16.75 14.20 1.74
N ILE A 49 16.07 13.18 2.22
CA ILE A 49 16.67 11.85 2.44
C ILE A 49 16.74 11.11 1.10
N GLN A 50 17.93 10.66 0.74
CA GLN A 50 18.15 9.89 -0.48
C GLN A 50 17.54 8.48 -0.34
N HIS A 51 16.76 8.07 -1.35
CA HIS A 51 16.21 6.72 -1.43
C HIS A 51 17.08 5.89 -2.39
N LEU A 52 17.86 4.99 -1.84
CA LEU A 52 18.84 4.16 -2.55
C LEU A 52 18.33 2.75 -2.86
N GLY A 53 17.25 2.34 -2.22
CA GLY A 53 16.66 1.03 -2.39
C GLY A 53 15.86 0.87 -3.69
N ASN A 54 15.05 -0.15 -3.73
CA ASN A 54 14.27 -0.51 -4.92
C ASN A 54 12.82 -0.90 -4.58
N VAL A 55 12.05 -1.30 -5.59
CA VAL A 55 10.74 -1.93 -5.46
C VAL A 55 10.81 -3.36 -5.97
N ILE A 56 10.22 -4.28 -5.25
CA ILE A 56 10.02 -5.67 -5.66
C ILE A 56 8.53 -5.96 -5.73
N ILE A 57 8.04 -6.28 -6.93
CA ILE A 57 6.69 -6.80 -7.14
C ILE A 57 6.82 -8.27 -7.48
N ARG A 58 6.23 -9.14 -6.67
CA ARG A 58 6.23 -10.59 -6.88
C ARG A 58 5.23 -11.00 -7.95
N ASN A 59 5.08 -12.29 -8.19
CA ASN A 59 4.26 -12.84 -9.27
C ASN A 59 2.76 -12.58 -9.12
N ASN A 60 2.05 -12.58 -10.25
CA ASN A 60 0.59 -12.50 -10.34
C ASN A 60 -0.02 -11.26 -9.70
N CYS A 61 0.69 -10.13 -9.69
CA CYS A 61 0.19 -8.87 -9.16
C CYS A 61 -0.46 -8.00 -10.23
N ASN A 62 -1.49 -7.27 -9.84
CA ASN A 62 -2.16 -6.29 -10.69
C ASN A 62 -2.04 -4.92 -10.05
N ILE A 63 -1.40 -3.98 -10.74
CA ILE A 63 -1.18 -2.61 -10.28
C ILE A 63 -2.04 -1.66 -11.12
N GLY A 64 -2.92 -0.95 -10.46
CA GLY A 64 -3.90 -0.06 -11.05
C GLY A 64 -3.32 1.18 -11.72
N SER A 65 -4.14 1.84 -12.51
CA SER A 65 -3.77 3.06 -13.24
C SER A 65 -3.44 4.21 -12.27
N ASN A 66 -2.38 4.96 -12.60
CA ASN A 66 -1.91 6.10 -11.80
C ASN A 66 -1.60 5.75 -10.33
N THR A 67 -1.37 4.49 -10.03
CA THR A 67 -0.87 4.05 -8.73
C THR A 67 0.61 4.33 -8.63
N THR A 68 1.06 4.82 -7.47
CA THR A 68 2.45 5.15 -7.21
C THR A 68 3.02 4.26 -6.12
N ILE A 69 4.20 3.67 -6.39
CA ILE A 69 4.92 2.81 -5.45
C ILE A 69 6.34 3.34 -5.31
N ASP A 70 6.64 3.91 -4.16
CA ASP A 70 7.94 4.50 -3.89
C ASP A 70 8.98 3.43 -3.56
N ARG A 71 10.22 3.65 -4.03
CA ARG A 71 11.33 2.79 -3.64
C ARG A 71 11.74 3.02 -2.18
N ALA A 72 12.28 2.02 -1.56
CA ALA A 72 12.77 2.08 -0.19
C ALA A 72 13.93 3.09 -0.03
N VAL A 73 14.13 3.58 1.18
CA VAL A 73 15.33 4.33 1.56
C VAL A 73 16.55 3.40 1.44
N PHE A 74 16.49 2.27 2.12
CA PHE A 74 17.40 1.13 1.98
C PHE A 74 16.57 -0.13 1.78
N ASP A 75 17.14 -1.21 1.26
CA ASP A 75 16.47 -2.47 0.96
C ASP A 75 15.35 -2.33 -0.10
N SER A 76 14.13 -2.78 0.20
CA SER A 76 13.06 -2.84 -0.79
C SER A 76 11.70 -2.47 -0.21
N THR A 77 10.89 -1.78 -1.01
CA THR A 77 9.42 -1.78 -0.88
C THR A 77 8.91 -3.03 -1.59
N ILE A 78 8.09 -3.85 -0.93
CA ILE A 78 7.76 -5.20 -1.40
C ILE A 78 6.26 -5.37 -1.54
N ILE A 79 5.82 -5.81 -2.72
CA ILE A 79 4.48 -6.31 -2.99
C ILE A 79 4.60 -7.81 -3.20
N ASN A 80 4.07 -8.61 -2.29
CA ASN A 80 4.12 -10.06 -2.41
C ASN A 80 3.11 -10.60 -3.43
N GLU A 81 3.08 -11.92 -3.63
CA GLU A 81 2.36 -12.59 -4.70
C GLU A 81 0.83 -12.40 -4.60
N ASN A 82 0.16 -12.45 -5.74
CA ASN A 82 -1.30 -12.44 -5.87
C ASN A 82 -1.96 -11.19 -5.27
N CYS A 83 -1.30 -10.03 -5.30
CA CYS A 83 -1.86 -8.77 -4.81
C CYS A 83 -2.61 -8.03 -5.92
N PHE A 84 -3.76 -7.47 -5.56
CA PHE A 84 -4.57 -6.61 -6.41
C PHE A 84 -4.60 -5.20 -5.83
N ILE A 85 -3.97 -4.27 -6.51
CA ILE A 85 -3.88 -2.86 -6.11
C ILE A 85 -4.62 -2.05 -7.17
N ASP A 86 -5.64 -1.33 -6.75
CA ASP A 86 -6.51 -0.57 -7.63
C ASP A 86 -5.88 0.78 -8.04
N ASN A 87 -6.63 1.60 -8.73
CA ASN A 87 -6.17 2.86 -9.29
C ASN A 87 -5.92 3.91 -8.20
N LEU A 88 -4.98 4.83 -8.46
CA LEU A 88 -4.71 5.98 -7.59
C LEU A 88 -4.30 5.61 -6.16
N VAL A 89 -3.71 4.45 -5.96
CA VAL A 89 -3.19 4.03 -4.64
C VAL A 89 -1.78 4.57 -4.47
N GLN A 90 -1.47 5.09 -3.27
CA GLN A 90 -0.11 5.46 -2.88
C GLN A 90 0.47 4.41 -1.94
N ILE A 91 1.60 3.82 -2.32
CA ILE A 91 2.41 2.93 -1.47
C ILE A 91 3.75 3.60 -1.24
N ALA A 92 3.98 4.03 -0.02
CA ALA A 92 5.20 4.75 0.34
C ALA A 92 6.41 3.80 0.51
N HIS A 93 7.57 4.42 0.72
CA HIS A 93 8.85 3.72 0.85
C HIS A 93 8.87 2.66 1.98
N ASN A 94 9.59 1.59 1.80
CA ASN A 94 9.77 0.51 2.79
C ASN A 94 8.48 -0.19 3.24
N VAL A 95 7.37 -0.02 2.54
CA VAL A 95 6.13 -0.76 2.80
C VAL A 95 6.29 -2.20 2.34
N ILE A 96 5.78 -3.13 3.15
CA ILE A 96 5.70 -4.54 2.78
C ILE A 96 4.23 -4.94 2.74
N ILE A 97 3.74 -5.39 1.59
CA ILE A 97 2.38 -5.90 1.42
C ILE A 97 2.45 -7.42 1.35
N GLY A 98 1.77 -8.07 2.28
CA GLY A 98 1.63 -9.52 2.33
C GLY A 98 0.80 -10.03 1.15
N LYS A 99 1.04 -11.29 0.77
CA LYS A 99 0.40 -11.92 -0.38
C LYS A 99 -1.13 -11.96 -0.26
N GLU A 100 -1.79 -12.06 -1.42
CA GLU A 100 -3.26 -12.16 -1.52
C GLU A 100 -4.00 -10.93 -1.00
N SER A 101 -3.31 -9.79 -0.86
CA SER A 101 -3.94 -8.55 -0.38
C SER A 101 -4.62 -7.78 -1.50
N ILE A 102 -5.73 -7.11 -1.14
CA ILE A 102 -6.54 -6.30 -2.05
C ILE A 102 -6.62 -4.88 -1.50
N ILE A 103 -6.22 -3.90 -2.30
CA ILE A 103 -6.21 -2.49 -1.91
C ILE A 103 -7.05 -1.72 -2.92
N ALA A 104 -8.17 -1.19 -2.45
CA ALA A 104 -9.08 -0.43 -3.29
C ALA A 104 -8.58 1.01 -3.54
N ALA A 105 -9.18 1.64 -4.55
CA ALA A 105 -8.75 2.90 -5.11
C ALA A 105 -8.61 4.04 -4.09
N GLN A 106 -7.66 4.93 -4.36
CA GLN A 106 -7.38 6.15 -3.58
C GLN A 106 -6.94 5.90 -2.14
N SER A 107 -6.54 4.67 -1.80
CA SER A 107 -5.97 4.38 -0.49
C SER A 107 -4.51 4.80 -0.41
N GLY A 108 -4.06 5.18 0.79
CA GLY A 108 -2.68 5.57 1.05
C GLY A 108 -2.06 4.74 2.18
N ILE A 109 -0.87 4.19 1.94
CA ILE A 109 -0.11 3.44 2.94
C ILE A 109 1.21 4.16 3.16
N ALA A 110 1.36 4.74 4.35
CA ALA A 110 2.56 5.49 4.71
C ALA A 110 3.76 4.59 4.98
N GLY A 111 4.94 5.20 4.94
CA GLY A 111 6.22 4.50 4.93
C GLY A 111 6.45 3.52 6.06
N SER A 112 7.21 2.46 5.79
CA SER A 112 7.62 1.43 6.74
C SER A 112 6.48 0.64 7.40
N THR A 113 5.29 0.68 6.83
CA THR A 113 4.13 -0.11 7.28
C THR A 113 4.21 -1.51 6.70
N ILE A 114 3.88 -2.51 7.52
CA ILE A 114 3.87 -3.92 7.14
C ILE A 114 2.43 -4.44 7.18
N LEU A 115 1.92 -4.91 6.06
CA LEU A 115 0.66 -5.63 5.96
C LEU A 115 0.93 -7.14 5.96
N GLY A 116 0.18 -7.87 6.74
CA GLY A 116 0.14 -9.33 6.70
C GLY A 116 -0.48 -9.87 5.40
N LYS A 117 -0.70 -11.16 5.34
CA LYS A 117 -1.37 -11.82 4.19
C LYS A 117 -2.88 -11.57 4.20
N ASN A 118 -3.48 -11.58 3.00
CA ASN A 118 -4.94 -11.50 2.80
C ASN A 118 -5.57 -10.28 3.50
N VAL A 119 -4.92 -9.11 3.40
CA VAL A 119 -5.44 -7.85 3.92
C VAL A 119 -6.32 -7.19 2.87
N ILE A 120 -7.52 -6.75 3.26
CA ILE A 120 -8.45 -6.04 2.37
C ILE A 120 -8.59 -4.60 2.86
N ILE A 121 -8.23 -3.65 2.01
CA ILE A 121 -8.31 -2.21 2.31
C ILE A 121 -9.38 -1.58 1.41
N GLY A 122 -10.39 -1.01 2.04
CA GLY A 122 -11.45 -0.26 1.36
C GLY A 122 -10.97 1.07 0.80
N GLY A 123 -11.65 1.57 -0.22
CA GLY A 123 -11.25 2.79 -0.93
C GLY A 123 -11.12 4.02 -0.02
N GLN A 124 -10.19 4.89 -0.35
CA GLN A 124 -9.90 6.13 0.38
C GLN A 124 -9.46 5.91 1.85
N ALA A 125 -9.02 4.72 2.21
CA ALA A 125 -8.46 4.48 3.53
C ALA A 125 -7.02 5.01 3.62
N GLY A 126 -6.68 5.59 4.78
CA GLY A 126 -5.33 6.08 5.08
C GLY A 126 -4.70 5.28 6.20
N ILE A 127 -3.49 4.77 6.00
CA ILE A 127 -2.73 4.00 7.00
C ILE A 127 -1.48 4.77 7.38
N SER A 128 -1.35 5.10 8.66
CA SER A 128 -0.16 5.79 9.19
C SER A 128 1.10 4.94 9.06
N GLY A 129 2.24 5.61 9.08
CA GLY A 129 3.54 4.96 8.96
C GLY A 129 3.92 4.09 10.15
N HIS A 130 4.87 3.17 9.90
CA HIS A 130 5.48 2.29 10.90
C HIS A 130 4.50 1.36 11.63
N LEU A 131 3.36 1.05 11.03
CA LEU A 131 2.37 0.15 11.61
C LEU A 131 2.57 -1.29 11.16
N LYS A 132 2.09 -2.20 12.02
CA LYS A 132 1.93 -3.63 11.70
C LYS A 132 0.44 -3.96 11.64
N ILE A 133 0.00 -4.37 10.46
CA ILE A 133 -1.37 -4.81 10.19
C ILE A 133 -1.31 -6.33 10.05
N GLY A 134 -2.07 -7.02 10.88
CA GLY A 134 -2.07 -8.48 10.93
C GLY A 134 -2.61 -9.16 9.68
N ASN A 135 -2.65 -10.49 9.72
CA ASN A 135 -3.21 -11.30 8.64
C ASN A 135 -4.75 -11.25 8.64
N ASN A 136 -5.36 -11.41 7.47
CA ASN A 136 -6.82 -11.46 7.28
C ASN A 136 -7.56 -10.22 7.84
N VAL A 137 -6.90 -9.07 7.87
CA VAL A 137 -7.50 -7.81 8.35
C VAL A 137 -8.36 -7.20 7.25
N LYS A 138 -9.51 -6.66 7.64
CA LYS A 138 -10.40 -5.88 6.77
C LYS A 138 -10.48 -4.45 7.29
N ILE A 139 -10.15 -3.48 6.45
CA ILE A 139 -10.21 -2.05 6.73
C ILE A 139 -11.33 -1.46 5.87
N ALA A 140 -12.37 -0.92 6.50
CA ALA A 140 -13.48 -0.32 5.79
C ALA A 140 -13.05 0.94 5.01
N ALA A 141 -13.81 1.29 3.97
CA ALA A 141 -13.54 2.50 3.19
C ALA A 141 -13.52 3.76 4.06
N LYS A 142 -12.70 4.75 3.68
CA LYS A 142 -12.51 6.03 4.38
C LYS A 142 -12.03 5.91 5.83
N SER A 143 -11.45 4.75 6.20
CA SER A 143 -10.89 4.57 7.54
C SER A 143 -9.52 5.22 7.68
N GLY A 144 -9.27 5.84 8.85
CA GLY A 144 -7.94 6.31 9.24
C GLY A 144 -7.31 5.36 10.27
N VAL A 145 -6.30 4.62 9.87
CA VAL A 145 -5.61 3.66 10.74
C VAL A 145 -4.39 4.32 11.37
N THR A 146 -4.42 4.47 12.70
CA THR A 146 -3.36 5.13 13.46
C THR A 146 -2.65 4.21 14.45
N LYS A 147 -3.03 2.92 14.50
CA LYS A 147 -2.47 1.92 15.43
C LYS A 147 -2.34 0.57 14.74
N ASN A 148 -1.48 -0.29 15.29
CA ASN A 148 -1.38 -1.68 14.87
C ASN A 148 -2.73 -2.39 14.96
N ILE A 149 -2.97 -3.33 14.05
CA ILE A 149 -4.20 -4.11 13.98
C ILE A 149 -3.83 -5.60 14.08
N SER A 150 -4.48 -6.29 15.01
CA SER A 150 -4.27 -7.74 15.20
C SER A 150 -4.87 -8.55 14.05
N ASP A 151 -4.41 -9.79 13.88
CA ASP A 151 -4.94 -10.74 12.91
C ASP A 151 -6.47 -10.89 13.00
N ASN A 152 -7.10 -11.19 11.86
CA ASN A 152 -8.52 -11.49 11.73
C ASN A 152 -9.47 -10.36 12.20
N SER A 153 -8.98 -9.14 12.29
CA SER A 153 -9.77 -7.97 12.72
C SER A 153 -10.47 -7.29 11.55
N THR A 154 -11.62 -6.70 11.85
CA THR A 154 -12.31 -5.76 10.95
C THR A 154 -12.43 -4.41 11.64
N VAL A 155 -11.93 -3.35 10.99
CA VAL A 155 -11.90 -1.99 11.56
C VAL A 155 -12.56 -0.99 10.64
N ALA A 156 -13.08 0.10 11.24
CA ALA A 156 -13.72 1.19 10.51
C ALA A 156 -13.55 2.52 11.26
N GLY A 157 -13.79 3.64 10.56
CA GLY A 157 -13.84 4.97 11.14
C GLY A 157 -12.51 5.71 11.14
N PHE A 158 -12.54 6.91 11.70
CA PHE A 158 -11.37 7.76 11.86
C PHE A 158 -11.31 8.31 13.29
N PRO A 159 -10.30 7.93 14.10
CA PRO A 159 -9.39 6.84 13.84
C PRO A 159 -10.14 5.50 13.70
N ALA A 160 -9.57 4.55 12.94
CA ALA A 160 -10.19 3.23 12.76
C ALA A 160 -10.24 2.46 14.07
N ILE A 161 -11.42 1.98 14.42
CA ILE A 161 -11.68 1.16 15.60
C ILE A 161 -12.33 -0.16 15.17
N ASP A 162 -12.42 -1.11 16.11
CA ASP A 162 -13.14 -2.36 15.87
C ASP A 162 -14.53 -2.08 15.31
N ILE A 163 -14.96 -2.87 14.30
CA ILE A 163 -16.20 -2.62 13.56
C ILE A 163 -17.45 -2.70 14.45
N LYS A 164 -17.46 -3.57 15.47
CA LYS A 164 -18.59 -3.67 16.42
C LYS A 164 -18.69 -2.42 17.26
N LYS A 165 -17.55 -1.92 17.77
CA LYS A 165 -17.51 -0.65 18.53
C LYS A 165 -17.93 0.53 17.67
N TRP A 166 -17.48 0.59 16.41
CA TRP A 166 -17.88 1.64 15.48
C TRP A 166 -19.39 1.64 15.22
N LYS A 167 -19.98 0.47 14.92
CA LYS A 167 -21.43 0.35 14.72
C LYS A 167 -22.23 0.78 15.96
N LEU A 168 -21.81 0.38 17.15
CA LEU A 168 -22.45 0.80 18.39
C LEU A 168 -22.34 2.31 18.61
N ALA A 169 -21.21 2.92 18.29
CA ALA A 169 -21.03 4.37 18.37
C ALA A 169 -21.97 5.10 17.40
N GLN A 170 -22.11 4.62 16.14
CA GLN A 170 -23.04 5.22 15.17
C GLN A 170 -24.51 5.13 15.64
N ILE A 171 -24.93 4.00 16.23
CA ILE A 171 -26.29 3.83 16.75
C ILE A 171 -26.56 4.81 17.90
N LYS A 172 -25.58 5.03 18.79
CA LYS A 172 -25.70 6.02 19.89
C LYS A 172 -25.77 7.43 19.35
N PHE A 173 -24.98 7.77 18.34
CA PHE A 173 -24.96 9.10 17.73
C PHE A 173 -26.28 9.45 17.05
N ASN A 174 -26.93 8.49 16.40
CA ASN A 174 -28.21 8.68 15.70
C ASN A 174 -29.43 8.70 16.63
N LYS A 175 -29.25 8.52 17.96
CA LYS A 175 -30.31 8.60 18.97
C LYS A 175 -30.38 9.93 19.72
N ILE A 176 -29.48 10.86 19.37
CA ILE A 176 -29.42 12.24 19.86
C ILE A 176 -30.06 13.16 18.83
#